data_42e6e054befab83c5714f5dcd259e69e
#
_entry.id   42e6e054befab83c5714f5dcd259e69e
#
_cell.length_a   1.000
_cell.length_b   1.000
_cell.length_c   1.000
_cell.angle_alpha   90.00
_cell.angle_beta   90.00
_cell.angle_gamma   90.00
#
_symmetry.space_group_name_H-M   'P 1'
#
loop_
_entity.id
_entity.type
_entity.pdbx_description
1 polymer ?
#
loop_
_entity_poly.entity_id
_entity_poly.type
_entity_poly.pdbx_seq_one_letter_code
_entity_poly.pdbx_strand_id
1 'polypeptide(L)'
;NAYGIEICQSIGADDKTFLQNEQAAFQEVARLLKKWGLPANRNTIMLHCEYFATSCPHRSAKLHTGFDPVTQGLLPKDKQLKLKDYFIKQIRSYMNGDIPVATVVKGTSASSNTKSTVAGAWKRNGYGSWYMSEKARFTNGSQPIMARTVGPFRSCPHAYDFQPGGYCDYDEVILQDEHVWVGYDWKGQRYYLPIREWNGVAPPNQGLGDLWGTIS
;
A
#
# COMPACT_ATOMS: atom_id res chain seq x y z
N ASN A 1 -18.91 -15.78 11.95
CA ASN A 1 -18.89 -14.86 10.79
C ASN A 1 -17.46 -14.42 10.53
N ALA A 2 -17.02 -14.42 9.26
CA ALA A 2 -15.71 -13.96 8.84
C ALA A 2 -15.88 -12.85 7.80
N TYR A 3 -14.96 -11.89 7.80
CA TYR A 3 -14.83 -10.88 6.75
C TYR A 3 -13.71 -11.32 5.81
N GLY A 4 -14.03 -11.50 4.54
CA GLY A 4 -13.06 -11.91 3.51
C GLY A 4 -12.43 -10.70 2.82
N ILE A 5 -11.12 -10.74 2.61
CA ILE A 5 -10.38 -9.80 1.77
C ILE A 5 -9.66 -10.59 0.69
N GLU A 6 -9.89 -10.24 -0.55
CA GLU A 6 -9.17 -10.79 -1.71
C GLU A 6 -8.05 -9.85 -2.12
N ILE A 7 -6.87 -10.42 -2.36
CA ILE A 7 -5.72 -9.69 -2.87
C ILE A 7 -5.69 -9.87 -4.38
N CYS A 8 -5.90 -8.76 -5.10
CA CYS A 8 -5.90 -8.80 -6.56
C CYS A 8 -4.60 -9.34 -7.12
N GLN A 9 -4.72 -10.34 -7.97
CA GLN A 9 -3.63 -10.96 -8.70
C GLN A 9 -3.98 -10.95 -10.17
N SER A 10 -3.54 -9.90 -10.89
CA SER A 10 -3.73 -9.87 -12.35
C SER A 10 -2.80 -10.88 -13.03
N ILE A 11 -3.30 -11.53 -14.07
CA ILE A 11 -2.48 -12.37 -14.95
C ILE A 11 -1.38 -11.48 -15.55
N GLY A 12 -0.12 -11.91 -15.40
CA GLY A 12 1.04 -11.15 -15.89
C GLY A 12 1.56 -10.03 -14.99
N ALA A 13 0.92 -9.75 -13.85
CA ALA A 13 1.48 -8.84 -12.86
C ALA A 13 2.80 -9.41 -12.31
N ASP A 14 3.82 -8.55 -12.18
CA ASP A 14 5.07 -8.92 -11.54
C ASP A 14 4.93 -9.07 -10.01
N ASP A 15 5.95 -9.63 -9.37
CA ASP A 15 5.93 -9.84 -7.92
C ASP A 15 5.88 -8.52 -7.14
N LYS A 16 6.46 -7.45 -7.68
CA LYS A 16 6.44 -6.13 -7.08
C LYS A 16 5.02 -5.57 -7.01
N THR A 17 4.29 -5.64 -8.11
CA THR A 17 2.89 -5.21 -8.18
C THR A 17 2.01 -6.03 -7.25
N PHE A 18 2.19 -7.36 -7.21
CA PHE A 18 1.46 -8.21 -6.29
C PHE A 18 1.75 -7.85 -4.82
N LEU A 19 3.02 -7.66 -4.44
CA LEU A 19 3.40 -7.29 -3.08
C LEU A 19 2.84 -5.92 -2.66
N GLN A 20 2.69 -4.98 -3.59
CA GLN A 20 2.02 -3.71 -3.33
C GLN A 20 0.53 -3.93 -2.98
N ASN A 21 -0.18 -4.75 -3.76
CA ASN A 21 -1.57 -5.10 -3.49
C ASN A 21 -1.72 -5.84 -2.15
N GLU A 22 -0.80 -6.74 -1.84
CA GLU A 22 -0.77 -7.46 -0.57
C GLU A 22 -0.60 -6.50 0.62
N GLN A 23 0.31 -5.52 0.52
CA GLN A 23 0.48 -4.51 1.57
C GLN A 23 -0.77 -3.62 1.73
N ALA A 24 -1.44 -3.24 0.64
CA ALA A 24 -2.70 -2.50 0.71
C ALA A 24 -3.79 -3.32 1.45
N ALA A 25 -3.86 -4.63 1.21
CA ALA A 25 -4.76 -5.51 1.93
C ALA A 25 -4.43 -5.56 3.43
N PHE A 26 -3.15 -5.66 3.82
CA PHE A 26 -2.75 -5.65 5.24
C PHE A 26 -3.08 -4.33 5.94
N GLN A 27 -2.94 -3.22 5.25
CA GLN A 27 -3.33 -1.92 5.78
C GLN A 27 -4.83 -1.84 6.03
N GLU A 28 -5.65 -2.33 5.11
CA GLU A 28 -7.10 -2.39 5.28
C GLU A 28 -7.51 -3.34 6.41
N VAL A 29 -6.88 -4.52 6.52
CA VAL A 29 -7.09 -5.43 7.67
C VAL A 29 -6.77 -4.73 8.99
N ALA A 30 -5.64 -4.01 9.06
CA ALA A 30 -5.25 -3.27 10.26
C ALA A 30 -6.30 -2.21 10.65
N ARG A 31 -6.82 -1.48 9.67
CA ARG A 31 -7.90 -0.49 9.85
C ARG A 31 -9.18 -1.14 10.40
N LEU A 32 -9.58 -2.28 9.82
CA LEU A 32 -10.78 -3.01 10.24
C LEU A 32 -10.63 -3.60 11.65
N LEU A 33 -9.47 -4.20 11.96
CA LEU A 33 -9.22 -4.73 13.30
C LEU A 33 -9.25 -3.62 14.35
N LYS A 34 -8.65 -2.46 14.08
CA LYS A 34 -8.77 -1.28 14.97
C LYS A 34 -10.21 -0.86 15.16
N LYS A 35 -10.97 -0.74 14.08
CA LYS A 35 -12.40 -0.37 14.12
C LYS A 35 -13.22 -1.32 14.98
N TRP A 36 -12.90 -2.61 14.97
CA TRP A 36 -13.63 -3.64 15.72
C TRP A 36 -13.03 -3.95 17.09
N GLY A 37 -11.93 -3.31 17.48
CA GLY A 37 -11.24 -3.59 18.74
C GLY A 37 -10.63 -4.99 18.81
N LEU A 38 -10.25 -5.56 17.67
CA LEU A 38 -9.71 -6.92 17.59
C LEU A 38 -8.18 -6.91 17.48
N PRO A 39 -7.48 -7.84 18.14
CA PRO A 39 -6.03 -7.97 18.00
C PRO A 39 -5.67 -8.69 16.70
N ALA A 40 -4.53 -8.34 16.08
CA ALA A 40 -3.96 -9.14 15.00
C ALA A 40 -3.22 -10.36 15.59
N ASN A 41 -3.81 -11.52 15.50
CA ASN A 41 -3.25 -12.79 15.98
C ASN A 41 -3.72 -13.97 15.13
N ARG A 42 -3.27 -15.20 15.45
CA ARG A 42 -3.61 -16.40 14.69
C ARG A 42 -5.09 -16.80 14.73
N ASN A 43 -5.88 -16.24 15.66
CA ASN A 43 -7.32 -16.52 15.77
C ASN A 43 -8.16 -15.50 14.98
N THR A 44 -7.64 -14.30 14.75
CA THR A 44 -8.33 -13.23 14.01
C THR A 44 -7.90 -13.13 12.55
N ILE A 45 -6.67 -13.56 12.24
CA ILE A 45 -6.15 -13.62 10.87
C ILE A 45 -6.16 -15.07 10.41
N MET A 46 -7.02 -15.36 9.42
CA MET A 46 -7.19 -16.70 8.88
C MET A 46 -6.85 -16.71 7.39
N LEU A 47 -6.28 -17.81 6.92
CA LEU A 47 -6.03 -18.04 5.50
C LEU A 47 -7.20 -18.82 4.89
N HIS A 48 -7.50 -18.58 3.62
CA HIS A 48 -8.58 -19.31 2.93
C HIS A 48 -8.38 -20.83 2.97
N CYS A 49 -7.15 -21.30 2.83
CA CYS A 49 -6.82 -22.74 2.93
C CYS A 49 -7.02 -23.36 4.33
N GLU A 50 -7.33 -22.58 5.35
CA GLU A 50 -7.70 -23.12 6.67
C GLU A 50 -9.18 -23.54 6.74
N TYR A 51 -10.01 -23.08 5.81
CA TYR A 51 -11.44 -23.38 5.73
C TYR A 51 -11.76 -24.39 4.62
N PHE A 52 -11.02 -24.36 3.51
CA PHE A 52 -11.27 -25.17 2.34
C PHE A 52 -9.98 -25.73 1.75
N ALA A 53 -10.07 -26.90 1.10
CA ALA A 53 -8.97 -27.43 0.31
C ALA A 53 -8.78 -26.59 -0.98
N THR A 54 -7.90 -25.61 -0.91
CA THR A 54 -7.61 -24.66 -1.99
C THR A 54 -6.13 -24.31 -2.04
N SER A 55 -5.64 -23.92 -3.20
CA SER A 55 -4.29 -23.37 -3.36
C SER A 55 -4.15 -21.94 -2.81
N CYS A 56 -5.28 -21.25 -2.54
CA CYS A 56 -5.25 -19.87 -2.06
C CYS A 56 -4.77 -19.79 -0.59
N PRO A 57 -3.89 -18.85 -0.23
CA PRO A 57 -3.33 -17.74 -1.02
C PRO A 57 -2.00 -18.13 -1.71
N HIS A 58 -2.05 -18.75 -2.88
CA HIS A 58 -0.90 -19.40 -3.52
C HIS A 58 0.28 -18.46 -3.80
N ARG A 59 0.02 -17.23 -4.28
CA ARG A 59 1.11 -16.30 -4.61
C ARG A 59 1.83 -15.79 -3.37
N SER A 60 1.10 -15.43 -2.32
CA SER A 60 1.69 -15.10 -1.01
C SER A 60 2.48 -16.29 -0.44
N ALA A 61 1.91 -17.50 -0.52
CA ALA A 61 2.60 -18.71 -0.06
C ALA A 61 3.91 -18.92 -0.79
N LYS A 62 3.91 -18.83 -2.13
CA LYS A 62 5.12 -18.94 -2.96
C LYS A 62 6.18 -17.91 -2.58
N LEU A 63 5.79 -16.63 -2.47
CA LEU A 63 6.74 -15.54 -2.21
C LEU A 63 7.31 -15.55 -0.80
N HIS A 64 6.50 -15.89 0.21
CA HIS A 64 6.91 -15.77 1.62
C HIS A 64 7.34 -17.08 2.26
N THR A 65 6.99 -18.22 1.67
CA THR A 65 7.36 -19.54 2.22
C THR A 65 8.23 -20.39 1.28
N GLY A 66 8.32 -19.99 0.00
CA GLY A 66 8.98 -20.75 -1.05
C GLY A 66 8.18 -21.97 -1.55
N PHE A 67 6.95 -22.18 -1.04
CA PHE A 67 6.07 -23.27 -1.45
C PHE A 67 4.99 -22.76 -2.38
N ASP A 68 4.84 -23.38 -3.56
CA ASP A 68 3.84 -23.02 -4.56
C ASP A 68 2.66 -24.00 -4.53
N PRO A 69 1.53 -23.65 -3.91
CA PRO A 69 0.38 -24.56 -3.80
C PRO A 69 -0.25 -24.92 -5.14
N VAL A 70 0.01 -24.20 -6.22
CA VAL A 70 -0.52 -24.51 -7.55
C VAL A 70 0.18 -25.71 -8.15
N THR A 71 1.48 -25.86 -7.92
CA THR A 71 2.30 -26.92 -8.51
C THR A 71 2.70 -28.03 -7.54
N GLN A 72 2.69 -27.74 -6.23
CA GLN A 72 3.20 -28.65 -5.20
C GLN A 72 2.08 -29.26 -4.31
N GLY A 73 0.81 -28.89 -4.55
CA GLY A 73 -0.33 -29.39 -3.77
C GLY A 73 -0.71 -28.48 -2.62
N LEU A 74 -1.54 -28.98 -1.69
CA LEU A 74 -2.04 -28.17 -0.57
C LEU A 74 -0.91 -27.65 0.30
N LEU A 75 -1.04 -26.39 0.76
CA LEU A 75 -0.05 -25.73 1.60
C LEU A 75 0.13 -26.48 2.93
N PRO A 76 1.34 -27.00 3.24
CA PRO A 76 1.60 -27.70 4.48
C PRO A 76 1.37 -26.83 5.72
N LYS A 77 1.01 -27.44 6.84
CA LYS A 77 0.63 -26.72 8.07
C LYS A 77 1.74 -25.82 8.61
N ASP A 78 2.99 -26.24 8.55
CA ASP A 78 4.15 -25.42 8.94
C ASP A 78 4.29 -24.18 8.06
N LYS A 79 4.04 -24.32 6.74
CA LYS A 79 4.05 -23.20 5.79
C LYS A 79 2.86 -22.26 5.97
N GLN A 80 1.65 -22.83 6.30
CA GLN A 80 0.49 -22.01 6.66
C GLN A 80 0.80 -21.14 7.88
N LEU A 81 1.38 -21.71 8.93
CA LEU A 81 1.75 -20.96 10.14
C LEU A 81 2.79 -19.90 9.86
N LYS A 82 3.83 -20.21 9.08
CA LYS A 82 4.85 -19.25 8.66
C LYS A 82 4.26 -18.07 7.89
N LEU A 83 3.38 -18.35 6.93
CA LEU A 83 2.69 -17.32 6.15
C LEU A 83 1.79 -16.46 7.02
N LYS A 84 1.02 -17.09 7.89
CA LYS A 84 0.13 -16.42 8.84
C LYS A 84 0.88 -15.49 9.79
N ASP A 85 2.02 -15.94 10.32
CA ASP A 85 2.88 -15.10 11.18
C ASP A 85 3.46 -13.90 10.42
N TYR A 86 3.82 -14.07 9.14
CA TYR A 86 4.21 -12.97 8.28
C TYR A 86 3.07 -11.95 8.13
N PHE A 87 1.86 -12.39 7.79
CA PHE A 87 0.69 -11.51 7.68
C PHE A 87 0.42 -10.75 8.98
N ILE A 88 0.41 -11.46 10.10
CA ILE A 88 0.19 -10.87 11.44
C ILE A 88 1.24 -9.79 11.74
N LYS A 89 2.51 -10.07 11.42
CA LYS A 89 3.61 -9.11 11.63
C LYS A 89 3.38 -7.83 10.81
N GLN A 90 3.03 -7.96 9.53
CA GLN A 90 2.76 -6.81 8.65
C GLN A 90 1.56 -6.00 9.15
N ILE A 91 0.45 -6.67 9.47
CA ILE A 91 -0.77 -6.03 9.96
C ILE A 91 -0.51 -5.30 11.29
N ARG A 92 0.24 -5.90 12.22
CA ARG A 92 0.63 -5.24 13.49
C ARG A 92 1.44 -3.97 13.27
N SER A 93 2.38 -3.98 12.32
CA SER A 93 3.13 -2.77 11.99
C SER A 93 2.18 -1.63 11.57
N TYR A 94 1.22 -1.89 10.69
CA TYR A 94 0.20 -0.91 10.33
C TYR A 94 -0.69 -0.49 11.52
N MET A 95 -1.03 -1.41 12.39
CA MET A 95 -1.78 -1.07 13.61
C MET A 95 -1.00 -0.15 14.54
N ASN A 96 0.32 -0.24 14.56
CA ASN A 96 1.20 0.61 15.37
C ASN A 96 1.55 1.95 14.69
N GLY A 97 1.14 2.15 13.44
CA GLY A 97 1.49 3.32 12.64
C GLY A 97 2.83 3.21 11.91
N ASP A 98 3.46 2.03 11.96
CA ASP A 98 4.66 1.73 11.17
C ASP A 98 4.28 1.34 9.75
N ILE A 99 5.13 1.69 8.78
CA ILE A 99 4.98 1.21 7.40
C ILE A 99 5.98 0.06 7.20
N PRO A 100 5.52 -1.20 7.14
CA PRO A 100 6.41 -2.33 6.99
C PRO A 100 7.04 -2.38 5.60
N VAL A 101 8.31 -2.79 5.55
CA VAL A 101 8.99 -3.08 4.28
C VAL A 101 8.55 -4.46 3.79
N ALA A 102 8.02 -4.55 2.58
CA ALA A 102 7.71 -5.82 1.94
C ALA A 102 9.02 -6.56 1.65
N THR A 103 9.31 -7.59 2.45
CA THR A 103 10.52 -8.41 2.28
C THR A 103 10.21 -9.66 1.48
N VAL A 104 10.75 -9.74 0.27
CA VAL A 104 10.94 -11.02 -0.42
C VAL A 104 12.12 -11.71 0.26
N VAL A 105 11.92 -12.92 0.77
CA VAL A 105 13.04 -13.75 1.28
C VAL A 105 13.84 -14.23 0.08
N LYS A 106 14.79 -13.41 -0.38
CA LYS A 106 15.96 -13.84 -1.13
C LYS A 106 17.20 -13.33 -0.42
N GLY A 107 18.14 -14.25 -0.22
CA GLY A 107 19.33 -14.09 0.60
C GLY A 107 20.12 -12.80 0.37
N THR A 108 20.65 -12.36 1.49
CA THR A 108 21.83 -11.51 1.72
C THR A 108 22.03 -10.27 0.85
N SER A 109 21.85 -9.09 1.41
CA SER A 109 22.93 -8.17 1.77
C SER A 109 22.40 -6.84 2.32
N ALA A 110 22.83 -6.59 3.54
CA ALA A 110 23.28 -5.37 4.20
C ALA A 110 22.58 -4.02 3.92
N SER A 111 21.92 -3.57 4.95
CA SER A 111 22.05 -2.30 5.68
C SER A 111 22.69 -1.12 4.96
N SER A 112 21.94 -0.03 4.87
CA SER A 112 22.50 1.24 5.33
C SER A 112 21.36 2.17 5.80
N ASN A 113 21.29 2.32 7.13
CA ASN A 113 20.69 3.44 7.81
C ASN A 113 21.48 4.70 7.41
N THR A 114 20.82 5.67 6.82
CA THR A 114 21.31 7.04 6.91
C THR A 114 20.14 7.96 7.20
N LYS A 115 20.11 8.36 8.46
CA LYS A 115 19.27 9.43 8.99
C LYS A 115 19.81 10.74 8.40
N SER A 116 19.05 11.37 7.53
CA SER A 116 19.32 12.76 7.15
C SER A 116 18.02 13.55 7.20
N THR A 117 17.97 14.43 8.17
CA THR A 117 16.91 15.41 8.36
C THR A 117 17.24 16.64 7.51
N VAL A 118 16.66 16.71 6.32
CA VAL A 118 16.54 17.96 5.58
C VAL A 118 15.09 18.06 5.12
N ALA A 119 14.41 19.13 5.50
CA ALA A 119 13.07 19.44 4.99
C ALA A 119 13.11 19.49 3.47
N GLY A 120 12.25 18.69 2.79
CA GLY A 120 12.18 18.62 1.34
C GLY A 120 12.97 17.48 0.67
N ALA A 121 13.66 16.61 1.42
CA ALA A 121 14.34 15.46 0.83
C ALA A 121 13.36 14.31 0.52
N TRP A 122 13.39 13.82 -0.73
CA TRP A 122 12.65 12.64 -1.14
C TRP A 122 13.11 11.41 -0.37
N LYS A 123 12.17 10.65 0.14
CA LYS A 123 12.36 9.36 0.81
C LYS A 123 11.65 8.28 0.00
N ARG A 124 12.02 7.03 0.21
CA ARG A 124 11.34 5.88 -0.40
C ARG A 124 10.68 5.04 0.68
N ASN A 125 9.40 4.75 0.53
CA ASN A 125 8.68 3.88 1.46
C ASN A 125 8.75 2.41 1.04
N GLY A 126 8.19 1.52 1.86
CA GLY A 126 8.16 0.08 1.61
C GLY A 126 7.36 -0.35 0.38
N TYR A 127 6.52 0.52 -0.17
CA TYR A 127 5.78 0.30 -1.43
C TYR A 127 6.60 0.66 -2.67
N GLY A 128 7.80 1.20 -2.48
CA GLY A 128 8.62 1.73 -3.55
C GLY A 128 8.17 3.13 -4.02
N SER A 129 7.21 3.75 -3.35
CA SER A 129 6.81 5.13 -3.61
C SER A 129 7.88 6.09 -3.12
N TRP A 130 8.14 7.13 -3.88
CA TRP A 130 8.91 8.26 -3.41
C TRP A 130 7.96 9.24 -2.73
N TYR A 131 8.34 9.75 -1.57
CA TYR A 131 7.54 10.72 -0.83
C TYR A 131 8.40 11.76 -0.15
N MET A 132 7.81 12.93 0.09
CA MET A 132 8.39 13.98 0.91
C MET A 132 7.29 14.70 1.66
N SER A 133 7.64 15.28 2.82
CA SER A 133 6.73 16.15 3.56
C SER A 133 6.74 17.53 2.91
N GLU A 134 5.56 18.00 2.56
CA GLU A 134 5.31 19.33 2.04
C GLU A 134 3.94 19.78 2.49
N LYS A 135 3.84 21.00 3.03
CA LYS A 135 2.56 21.56 3.47
C LYS A 135 2.18 22.70 2.53
N ALA A 136 1.11 22.51 1.80
CA ALA A 136 0.56 23.52 0.91
C ALA A 136 -0.92 23.23 0.64
N ARG A 137 -1.58 24.07 -0.11
CA ARG A 137 -2.95 23.89 -0.57
C ARG A 137 -2.97 23.56 -2.06
N PHE A 138 -3.63 22.47 -2.41
CA PHE A 138 -4.00 22.20 -3.79
C PHE A 138 -5.45 22.60 -4.01
N THR A 139 -5.68 23.40 -5.06
CA THR A 139 -7.02 23.76 -5.56
C THR A 139 -7.21 23.12 -6.92
N ASN A 140 -8.26 22.32 -7.08
CA ASN A 140 -8.57 21.60 -8.31
C ASN A 140 -8.96 22.55 -9.44
N GLY A 141 -8.55 22.22 -10.64
CA GLY A 141 -8.89 22.96 -11.86
C GLY A 141 -10.30 22.69 -12.37
N SER A 142 -10.42 22.38 -13.64
CA SER A 142 -11.70 22.32 -14.35
C SER A 142 -12.37 20.94 -14.42
N GLN A 143 -11.65 19.86 -14.05
CA GLN A 143 -12.17 18.49 -14.14
C GLN A 143 -12.23 17.83 -12.78
N PRO A 144 -13.22 16.98 -12.51
CA PRO A 144 -13.25 16.17 -11.28
C PRO A 144 -12.04 15.24 -11.23
N ILE A 145 -11.43 15.12 -10.05
CA ILE A 145 -10.33 14.19 -9.80
C ILE A 145 -10.77 13.13 -8.80
N MET A 146 -10.51 11.87 -9.09
CA MET A 146 -10.89 10.75 -8.23
C MET A 146 -9.96 10.63 -7.03
N ALA A 147 -10.44 10.98 -5.84
CA ALA A 147 -9.72 10.77 -4.58
C ALA A 147 -9.74 9.29 -4.18
N ARG A 148 -8.67 8.84 -3.54
CA ARG A 148 -8.51 7.47 -3.07
C ARG A 148 -8.37 7.40 -1.55
N THR A 149 -8.78 6.29 -0.97
CA THR A 149 -8.42 5.87 0.40
C THR A 149 -7.34 4.82 0.34
N VAL A 150 -6.79 4.43 1.47
CA VAL A 150 -5.78 3.36 1.65
C VAL A 150 -4.40 3.72 1.13
N GLY A 151 -4.27 4.32 -0.05
CA GLY A 151 -2.96 4.67 -0.61
C GLY A 151 -3.02 5.42 -1.93
N PRO A 152 -1.86 5.92 -2.41
CA PRO A 152 -1.73 6.70 -3.64
C PRO A 152 -1.62 5.78 -4.87
N PHE A 153 -2.62 4.93 -5.10
CA PHE A 153 -2.67 4.03 -6.25
C PHE A 153 -4.01 4.12 -6.95
N ARG A 154 -4.02 4.02 -8.27
CA ARG A 154 -5.26 3.98 -9.08
C ARG A 154 -6.14 2.77 -8.73
N SER A 155 -5.54 1.69 -8.27
CA SER A 155 -6.23 0.48 -7.81
C SER A 155 -6.85 0.58 -6.42
N CYS A 156 -6.48 1.60 -5.62
CA CYS A 156 -7.06 1.81 -4.30
C CYS A 156 -8.54 2.21 -4.40
N PRO A 157 -9.35 1.92 -3.36
CA PRO A 157 -10.77 2.23 -3.38
C PRO A 157 -11.06 3.70 -3.68
N HIS A 158 -12.03 3.93 -4.58
CA HIS A 158 -12.59 5.25 -4.84
C HIS A 158 -13.24 5.79 -3.57
N ALA A 159 -12.87 6.99 -3.18
CA ALA A 159 -13.45 7.67 -2.04
C ALA A 159 -14.59 8.59 -2.47
N TYR A 160 -14.26 9.55 -3.30
CA TYR A 160 -15.19 10.51 -3.90
C TYR A 160 -14.52 11.26 -5.06
N ASP A 161 -15.32 11.95 -5.86
CA ASP A 161 -14.83 12.82 -6.90
C ASP A 161 -14.57 14.22 -6.35
N PHE A 162 -13.30 14.61 -6.33
CA PHE A 162 -12.85 15.92 -5.89
C PHE A 162 -13.22 16.96 -6.96
N GLN A 163 -14.22 17.78 -6.67
CA GLN A 163 -14.86 18.63 -7.65
C GLN A 163 -13.97 19.80 -8.11
N PRO A 164 -14.24 20.36 -9.30
CA PRO A 164 -13.60 21.58 -9.76
C PRO A 164 -13.72 22.73 -8.75
N GLY A 165 -12.61 23.45 -8.52
CA GLY A 165 -12.53 24.52 -7.53
C GLY A 165 -12.48 24.04 -6.07
N GLY A 166 -12.65 22.74 -5.80
CA GLY A 166 -12.42 22.16 -4.48
C GLY A 166 -10.94 22.29 -4.07
N TYR A 167 -10.68 22.41 -2.77
CA TYR A 167 -9.31 22.50 -2.27
C TYR A 167 -9.06 21.51 -1.12
N CYS A 168 -7.81 21.14 -0.94
CA CYS A 168 -7.33 20.42 0.24
C CYS A 168 -5.98 20.97 0.71
N ASP A 169 -5.82 21.07 2.02
CA ASP A 169 -4.53 21.33 2.64
C ASP A 169 -3.83 19.98 2.83
N TYR A 170 -2.72 19.76 2.16
CA TYR A 170 -1.97 18.52 2.18
C TYR A 170 -0.67 18.66 2.98
N ASP A 171 -0.12 17.56 3.44
CA ASP A 171 1.11 17.50 4.21
C ASP A 171 2.17 16.57 3.62
N GLU A 172 1.84 15.92 2.52
CA GLU A 172 2.72 14.93 1.88
C GLU A 172 2.55 14.95 0.36
N VAL A 173 3.67 14.88 -0.36
CA VAL A 173 3.73 14.66 -1.81
C VAL A 173 4.31 13.28 -2.08
N ILE A 174 3.68 12.52 -2.98
CA ILE A 174 4.06 11.13 -3.25
C ILE A 174 4.13 10.92 -4.77
N LEU A 175 5.21 10.26 -5.23
CA LEU A 175 5.34 9.77 -6.62
C LEU A 175 5.04 8.28 -6.62
N GLN A 176 3.93 7.91 -7.23
CA GLN A 176 3.47 6.53 -7.31
C GLN A 176 2.49 6.35 -8.48
N ASP A 177 2.52 5.16 -9.09
CA ASP A 177 1.53 4.74 -10.09
C ASP A 177 1.36 5.77 -11.22
N GLU A 178 2.53 6.25 -11.76
CA GLU A 178 2.63 7.25 -12.85
C GLU A 178 2.02 8.62 -12.54
N HIS A 179 1.77 8.92 -11.26
CA HIS A 179 1.21 10.20 -10.82
C HIS A 179 1.98 10.81 -9.65
N VAL A 180 1.85 12.12 -9.53
CA VAL A 180 2.14 12.85 -8.30
C VAL A 180 0.84 12.93 -7.51
N TRP A 181 0.88 12.40 -6.30
CA TRP A 181 -0.23 12.40 -5.37
C TRP A 181 0.04 13.35 -4.22
N VAL A 182 -1.01 13.94 -3.67
CA VAL A 182 -0.96 14.64 -2.38
C VAL A 182 -1.76 13.85 -1.34
N GLY A 183 -1.21 13.76 -0.14
CA GLY A 183 -1.86 13.14 1.00
C GLY A 183 -2.41 14.21 1.94
N TYR A 184 -3.69 14.09 2.35
CA TYR A 184 -4.36 15.01 3.25
C TYR A 184 -5.36 14.30 4.14
N ASP A 185 -5.64 14.89 5.29
CA ASP A 185 -6.63 14.39 6.23
C ASP A 185 -7.91 15.22 6.17
N TRP A 186 -9.06 14.56 6.10
CA TRP A 186 -10.35 15.20 6.13
C TRP A 186 -11.33 14.38 7.00
N LYS A 187 -11.93 15.02 7.99
CA LYS A 187 -12.86 14.38 8.95
C LYS A 187 -12.29 13.11 9.60
N GLY A 188 -10.99 13.13 9.92
CA GLY A 188 -10.31 12.00 10.58
C GLY A 188 -9.96 10.82 9.67
N GLN A 189 -10.09 10.99 8.35
CA GLN A 189 -9.73 10.00 7.34
C GLN A 189 -8.62 10.54 6.43
N ARG A 190 -7.61 9.69 6.15
CA ARG A 190 -6.55 9.98 5.18
C ARG A 190 -7.04 9.72 3.76
N TYR A 191 -6.78 10.68 2.86
CA TYR A 191 -7.07 10.60 1.43
C TYR A 191 -5.84 10.88 0.61
N TYR A 192 -5.85 10.38 -0.64
CA TYR A 192 -4.80 10.59 -1.63
C TYR A 192 -5.45 11.09 -2.92
N LEU A 193 -4.91 12.20 -3.44
CA LEU A 193 -5.42 12.84 -4.64
C LEU A 193 -4.30 12.94 -5.67
N PRO A 194 -4.43 12.37 -6.88
CA PRO A 194 -3.46 12.61 -7.94
C PRO A 194 -3.67 14.03 -8.47
N ILE A 195 -2.58 14.75 -8.68
CA ILE A 195 -2.63 16.17 -9.07
C ILE A 195 -1.93 16.48 -10.39
N ARG A 196 -1.16 15.54 -10.90
CA ARG A 196 -0.50 15.57 -12.22
C ARG A 196 0.13 14.21 -12.53
N GLU A 197 0.57 14.03 -13.78
CA GLU A 197 1.32 12.84 -14.20
C GLU A 197 2.78 12.88 -13.73
N TRP A 198 3.38 11.70 -13.64
CA TRP A 198 4.78 11.45 -13.35
C TRP A 198 5.32 10.36 -14.30
N ASN A 199 6.48 10.59 -14.90
CA ASN A 199 7.07 9.70 -15.90
C ASN A 199 7.73 8.42 -15.35
N GLY A 200 7.59 8.14 -14.06
CA GLY A 200 8.18 6.96 -13.40
C GLY A 200 9.67 7.11 -13.04
N VAL A 201 10.32 8.21 -13.41
CA VAL A 201 11.74 8.43 -13.13
C VAL A 201 11.93 8.91 -11.69
N ALA A 202 12.83 8.27 -10.97
CA ALA A 202 13.13 8.60 -9.58
C ALA A 202 13.69 10.03 -9.39
N PRO A 203 13.36 10.70 -8.27
CA PRO A 203 14.03 11.96 -7.91
C PRO A 203 15.56 11.81 -7.85
N PRO A 204 16.32 12.87 -8.17
CA PRO A 204 15.89 14.24 -8.48
C PRO A 204 15.56 14.49 -9.97
N ASN A 205 15.58 13.47 -10.82
CA ASN A 205 15.42 13.61 -12.27
C ASN A 205 14.01 13.27 -12.76
N GLN A 206 13.00 13.35 -11.88
CA GLN A 206 11.61 13.05 -12.21
C GLN A 206 11.06 14.03 -13.25
N GLY A 207 10.42 13.51 -14.30
CA GLY A 207 9.61 14.29 -15.22
C GLY A 207 8.18 14.40 -14.71
N LEU A 208 7.66 15.61 -14.66
CA LEU A 208 6.31 15.90 -14.16
C LEU A 208 5.47 16.53 -15.29
N GLY A 209 4.24 16.04 -15.44
CA GLY A 209 3.25 16.64 -16.32
C GLY A 209 2.68 17.94 -15.78
N ASP A 210 1.77 18.55 -16.55
CA ASP A 210 1.07 19.77 -16.15
C ASP A 210 0.23 19.54 -14.88
N LEU A 211 0.18 20.53 -14.02
CA LEU A 211 -0.62 20.50 -12.81
C LEU A 211 -2.12 20.61 -13.17
N TRP A 212 -2.95 19.73 -12.62
CA TRP A 212 -4.39 19.72 -12.88
C TRP A 212 -5.18 20.79 -12.09
N GLY A 213 -4.48 21.67 -11.42
CA GLY A 213 -5.00 22.76 -10.62
C GLY A 213 -3.92 23.75 -10.27
N THR A 214 -3.96 24.31 -9.06
CA THR A 214 -2.97 25.25 -8.55
C THR A 214 -2.50 24.88 -7.15
N ILE A 215 -1.26 25.20 -6.83
CA ILE A 215 -0.67 25.05 -5.49
C ILE A 215 -0.40 26.44 -4.91
N SER A 216 -0.76 26.67 -3.66
CA SER A 216 -0.56 27.93 -2.94
C SER A 216 -0.15 27.71 -1.49
#